data_7f2bb0216d06a175eee40ec2d5cfa9a3
#
_entry.id   7f2bb0216d06a175eee40ec2d5cfa9a3
#
_cell.length_a   1.000
_cell.length_b   1.000
_cell.length_c   1.000
_cell.angle_alpha   90.00
_cell.angle_beta   90.00
_cell.angle_gamma   90.00
#
_symmetry.space_group_name_H-M   'P 1'
#
loop_
_entity.id
_entity.type
_entity.pdbx_description
1 polymer ?
#
loop_
_entity_poly.entity_id
_entity_poly.type
_entity_poly.pdbx_seq_one_letter_code
_entity_poly.pdbx_strand_id
1 'polypeptide(L)'
;MTEVYEGFQRDELPPPDQEMQALLHFLSKHGASDLHLKSGFNPIVRIGGHLRRIQGPPIPENDYIEQMLMPLMPTGRGHEFERTGGIDFSIRIETGDRFRVNLFRASGHTHAAIRRVQSKIPNFEDLHLPPVYQKTIEEAHEGLVLVSGVTGSGKSSTLAAMLGYINEHRAMHVITIEDPIEYVFTPKKCIISQREVNLDVLDFPTALRHVVRQDPDCILIGELRDRETLMAAIQAAETGHLVLGTLHCSDAQQTFSRILEFFPPDEHSFIRSSLSNSLRAIMVQRLIPGIAPGSRYPATEVLLMNSVVKDKILHEEDEDMPAIIQQCSEEGMRNFTRSLCELVQTEKIDRHTALDYAPNRDRLIAELKGIKTATDSLVGRLRGS
;
A
#
# COMPACT_ATOMS: atom_id res chain seq x y z
N MET A 1 1.49 -31.01 7.28
CA MET A 1 0.05 -31.12 7.62
C MET A 1 -0.37 -29.81 8.26
N THR A 2 -1.50 -29.26 7.84
CA THR A 2 -2.04 -28.01 8.42
C THR A 2 -2.49 -28.25 9.84
N GLU A 3 -2.05 -27.45 10.82
CA GLU A 3 -2.51 -27.55 12.20
C GLU A 3 -4.03 -27.39 12.28
N VAL A 4 -4.65 -28.08 13.23
CA VAL A 4 -6.09 -27.99 13.48
C VAL A 4 -6.35 -26.81 14.41
N TYR A 5 -7.38 -26.01 14.12
CA TYR A 5 -7.83 -24.94 15.00
C TYR A 5 -8.88 -25.48 15.97
N GLU A 6 -8.53 -25.51 17.26
CA GLU A 6 -9.39 -26.12 18.31
C GLU A 6 -10.51 -25.20 18.81
N GLY A 7 -10.48 -23.93 18.45
CA GLY A 7 -11.43 -22.93 18.95
C GLY A 7 -12.78 -22.85 18.23
N PHE A 8 -12.98 -23.61 17.16
CA PHE A 8 -14.23 -23.65 16.39
C PHE A 8 -14.43 -25.02 15.76
N GLN A 9 -15.56 -25.65 16.10
CA GLN A 9 -15.93 -26.97 15.59
C GLN A 9 -17.29 -26.89 14.91
N ARG A 10 -17.43 -27.61 13.80
CA ARG A 10 -18.69 -27.81 13.09
C ARG A 10 -19.08 -29.27 13.26
N ASP A 11 -20.16 -29.51 13.96
CA ASP A 11 -20.64 -30.88 14.20
C ASP A 11 -21.40 -31.42 12.99
N GLU A 12 -22.12 -30.53 12.26
CA GLU A 12 -22.86 -30.83 11.04
C GLU A 12 -22.57 -29.76 9.97
N LEU A 13 -22.94 -30.06 8.72
CA LEU A 13 -22.84 -29.10 7.63
C LEU A 13 -24.15 -28.28 7.57
N PRO A 14 -24.15 -27.00 7.95
CA PRO A 14 -25.35 -26.17 7.91
C PRO A 14 -25.73 -25.80 6.47
N PRO A 15 -26.90 -25.18 6.23
CA PRO A 15 -27.21 -24.59 4.94
C PRO A 15 -26.10 -23.65 4.44
N PRO A 16 -25.84 -23.60 3.11
CA PRO A 16 -24.69 -22.89 2.56
C PRO A 16 -24.58 -21.42 2.97
N ASP A 17 -25.69 -20.69 3.00
CA ASP A 17 -25.77 -19.30 3.40
C ASP A 17 -25.41 -19.08 4.88
N GLN A 18 -25.87 -19.95 5.76
CA GLN A 18 -25.55 -19.93 7.21
C GLN A 18 -24.07 -20.29 7.46
N GLU A 19 -23.55 -21.29 6.76
CA GLU A 19 -22.14 -21.66 6.83
C GLU A 19 -21.25 -20.47 6.43
N MET A 20 -21.56 -19.79 5.35
CA MET A 20 -20.78 -18.63 4.90
C MET A 20 -20.79 -17.52 5.93
N GLN A 21 -21.95 -17.17 6.45
CA GLN A 21 -22.11 -16.18 7.52
C GLN A 21 -21.25 -16.53 8.75
N ALA A 22 -21.36 -17.79 9.21
CA ALA A 22 -20.61 -18.28 10.37
C ALA A 22 -19.07 -18.17 10.14
N LEU A 23 -18.59 -18.56 8.97
CA LEU A 23 -17.18 -18.48 8.61
C LEU A 23 -16.67 -17.04 8.53
N LEU A 24 -17.44 -16.11 7.96
CA LEU A 24 -17.07 -14.69 7.90
C LEU A 24 -17.02 -14.06 9.31
N HIS A 25 -18.00 -14.36 10.16
CA HIS A 25 -17.98 -13.92 11.55
C HIS A 25 -16.81 -14.53 12.32
N PHE A 26 -16.46 -15.79 12.05
CA PHE A 26 -15.29 -16.44 12.63
C PHE A 26 -14.00 -15.69 12.28
N LEU A 27 -13.79 -15.29 10.99
CA LEU A 27 -12.62 -14.52 10.59
C LEU A 27 -12.50 -13.21 11.38
N SER A 28 -13.62 -12.50 11.51
CA SER A 28 -13.68 -11.23 12.26
C SER A 28 -13.35 -11.43 13.74
N LYS A 29 -13.97 -12.40 14.38
CA LYS A 29 -13.84 -12.67 15.82
C LYS A 29 -12.44 -13.13 16.22
N HIS A 30 -11.80 -13.96 15.39
CA HIS A 30 -10.50 -14.56 15.69
C HIS A 30 -9.31 -13.88 15.01
N GLY A 31 -9.53 -12.75 14.35
CA GLY A 31 -8.46 -12.01 13.67
C GLY A 31 -7.80 -12.78 12.52
N ALA A 32 -8.54 -13.73 11.92
CA ALA A 32 -8.05 -14.46 10.76
C ALA A 32 -7.96 -13.51 9.55
N SER A 33 -6.88 -13.60 8.79
CA SER A 33 -6.64 -12.77 7.61
C SER A 33 -7.27 -13.34 6.35
N ASP A 34 -7.26 -14.67 6.21
CA ASP A 34 -7.76 -15.33 5.00
C ASP A 34 -8.56 -16.59 5.36
N LEU A 35 -9.52 -16.92 4.49
CA LEU A 35 -10.27 -18.19 4.47
C LEU A 35 -10.12 -18.80 3.08
N HIS A 36 -9.79 -20.07 3.03
CA HIS A 36 -9.74 -20.87 1.81
C HIS A 36 -10.80 -21.95 1.86
N LEU A 37 -11.68 -21.94 0.88
CA LEU A 37 -12.70 -22.97 0.67
C LEU A 37 -12.30 -23.83 -0.54
N LYS A 38 -12.22 -25.12 -0.31
CA LYS A 38 -11.87 -26.11 -1.33
C LYS A 38 -12.83 -27.29 -1.23
N SER A 39 -13.47 -27.65 -2.34
CA SER A 39 -14.33 -28.84 -2.43
C SER A 39 -13.59 -30.08 -1.96
N GLY A 40 -14.27 -30.93 -1.18
CA GLY A 40 -13.70 -32.15 -0.59
C GLY A 40 -12.82 -31.91 0.65
N PHE A 41 -12.61 -30.66 1.10
CA PHE A 41 -11.75 -30.31 2.23
C PHE A 41 -12.49 -29.50 3.29
N ASN A 42 -12.00 -29.55 4.51
CA ASN A 42 -12.44 -28.62 5.55
C ASN A 42 -12.02 -27.19 5.21
N PRO A 43 -12.75 -26.17 5.64
CA PRO A 43 -12.30 -24.79 5.53
C PRO A 43 -10.93 -24.59 6.18
N ILE A 44 -10.08 -23.81 5.54
CA ILE A 44 -8.74 -23.49 6.02
C ILE A 44 -8.65 -21.99 6.23
N VAL A 45 -8.21 -21.59 7.42
CA VAL A 45 -8.04 -20.17 7.78
C VAL A 45 -6.58 -19.85 7.99
N ARG A 46 -6.22 -18.59 7.78
CA ARG A 46 -4.89 -18.06 8.12
C ARG A 46 -4.99 -17.18 9.35
N ILE A 47 -4.31 -17.60 10.43
CA ILE A 47 -4.24 -16.87 11.70
C ILE A 47 -2.78 -16.70 12.08
N GLY A 48 -2.34 -15.46 12.33
CA GLY A 48 -0.94 -15.16 12.66
C GLY A 48 0.06 -15.60 11.57
N GLY A 49 -0.36 -15.59 10.29
CA GLY A 49 0.45 -16.04 9.15
C GLY A 49 0.39 -17.56 8.87
N HIS A 50 -0.11 -18.37 9.80
CA HIS A 50 -0.16 -19.82 9.70
C HIS A 50 -1.51 -20.33 9.20
N LEU A 51 -1.49 -21.31 8.27
CA LEU A 51 -2.69 -21.99 7.81
C LEU A 51 -3.16 -23.01 8.86
N ARG A 52 -4.43 -22.94 9.22
CA ARG A 52 -5.08 -23.85 10.17
C ARG A 52 -6.38 -24.38 9.62
N ARG A 53 -6.64 -25.67 9.85
CA ARG A 53 -7.87 -26.33 9.40
C ARG A 53 -8.95 -26.15 10.46
N ILE A 54 -10.16 -25.78 10.06
CA ILE A 54 -11.33 -25.79 10.93
C ILE A 54 -11.83 -27.25 11.07
N GLN A 55 -12.13 -27.67 12.29
CA GLN A 55 -12.71 -29.01 12.55
C GLN A 55 -14.14 -29.13 12.03
N GLY A 56 -14.54 -30.33 11.64
CA GLY A 56 -15.90 -30.65 11.18
C GLY A 56 -15.93 -31.39 9.87
N PRO A 57 -17.10 -31.54 9.23
CA PRO A 57 -17.23 -32.21 7.94
C PRO A 57 -16.55 -31.40 6.82
N PRO A 58 -15.99 -32.09 5.81
CA PRO A 58 -15.44 -31.41 4.63
C PRO A 58 -16.57 -30.74 3.84
N ILE A 59 -16.21 -29.71 3.08
CA ILE A 59 -17.13 -29.08 2.12
C ILE A 59 -17.43 -30.08 0.99
N PRO A 60 -18.71 -30.29 0.62
CA PRO A 60 -19.07 -31.22 -0.43
C PRO A 60 -18.46 -30.89 -1.80
N GLU A 61 -18.25 -31.91 -2.64
CA GLU A 61 -17.70 -31.77 -3.99
C GLU A 61 -18.73 -31.32 -5.04
N ASN A 62 -19.91 -30.92 -4.62
CA ASN A 62 -20.95 -30.35 -5.46
C ASN A 62 -20.82 -28.82 -5.56
N ASP A 63 -21.88 -28.16 -5.96
CA ASP A 63 -22.01 -26.71 -6.06
C ASP A 63 -22.16 -25.96 -4.72
N TYR A 64 -21.84 -26.60 -3.60
CA TYR A 64 -22.04 -26.05 -2.25
C TYR A 64 -21.31 -24.70 -2.06
N ILE A 65 -20.04 -24.54 -2.54
CA ILE A 65 -19.30 -23.28 -2.46
C ILE A 65 -20.00 -22.21 -3.34
N GLU A 66 -20.53 -22.57 -4.49
CA GLU A 66 -21.31 -21.66 -5.32
C GLU A 66 -22.58 -21.20 -4.58
N GLN A 67 -23.31 -22.12 -3.97
CA GLN A 67 -24.48 -21.79 -3.16
C GLN A 67 -24.16 -20.89 -1.96
N MET A 68 -22.97 -21.01 -1.37
CA MET A 68 -22.49 -20.14 -0.30
C MET A 68 -22.23 -18.70 -0.79
N LEU A 69 -21.69 -18.51 -1.98
CA LEU A 69 -21.11 -17.25 -2.44
C LEU A 69 -21.92 -16.54 -3.54
N MET A 70 -22.65 -17.27 -4.39
CA MET A 70 -23.48 -16.65 -5.44
C MET A 70 -24.51 -15.64 -4.90
N PRO A 71 -25.19 -15.89 -3.77
CA PRO A 71 -26.12 -14.92 -3.19
C PRO A 71 -25.47 -13.62 -2.72
N LEU A 72 -24.14 -13.65 -2.43
CA LEU A 72 -23.37 -12.51 -1.97
C LEU A 72 -22.66 -11.75 -3.12
N MET A 73 -22.72 -12.31 -4.32
CA MET A 73 -22.10 -11.73 -5.51
C MET A 73 -22.91 -10.53 -6.02
N PRO A 74 -22.26 -9.44 -6.47
CA PRO A 74 -22.97 -8.33 -7.10
C PRO A 74 -23.81 -8.78 -8.29
N THR A 75 -24.99 -8.19 -8.44
CA THR A 75 -25.96 -8.54 -9.48
C THR A 75 -25.35 -8.51 -10.88
N GLY A 76 -25.59 -9.55 -11.67
CA GLY A 76 -25.12 -9.67 -13.07
C GLY A 76 -23.71 -10.26 -13.24
N ARG A 77 -22.93 -10.41 -12.17
CA ARG A 77 -21.56 -10.93 -12.29
C ARG A 77 -21.45 -12.46 -12.30
N GLY A 78 -22.53 -13.19 -11.99
CA GLY A 78 -22.55 -14.65 -12.10
C GLY A 78 -22.24 -15.18 -13.50
N HIS A 79 -22.75 -14.52 -14.56
CA HIS A 79 -22.43 -14.88 -15.95
C HIS A 79 -20.94 -14.70 -16.31
N GLU A 80 -20.26 -13.75 -15.68
CA GLU A 80 -18.82 -13.57 -15.85
C GLU A 80 -18.08 -14.79 -15.30
N PHE A 81 -18.41 -15.25 -14.10
CA PHE A 81 -17.84 -16.43 -13.49
C PHE A 81 -18.10 -17.70 -14.33
N GLU A 82 -19.32 -17.88 -14.84
CA GLU A 82 -19.64 -19.01 -15.70
C GLU A 82 -18.77 -19.04 -16.97
N ARG A 83 -18.52 -17.88 -17.56
CA ARG A 83 -17.74 -17.74 -18.80
C ARG A 83 -16.25 -17.84 -18.59
N THR A 84 -15.71 -17.24 -17.52
CA THR A 84 -14.25 -17.09 -17.30
C THR A 84 -13.67 -18.13 -16.35
N GLY A 85 -14.51 -18.75 -15.51
CA GLY A 85 -14.08 -19.68 -14.45
C GLY A 85 -13.41 -19.01 -13.26
N GLY A 86 -13.40 -17.68 -13.19
CA GLY A 86 -12.86 -16.92 -12.06
C GLY A 86 -13.45 -15.53 -11.95
N ILE A 87 -13.64 -15.03 -10.73
CA ILE A 87 -14.16 -13.69 -10.49
C ILE A 87 -13.69 -13.16 -9.13
N ASP A 88 -13.37 -11.87 -9.09
CA ASP A 88 -13.11 -11.12 -7.86
C ASP A 88 -14.31 -10.22 -7.52
N PHE A 89 -14.71 -10.18 -6.25
CA PHE A 89 -15.71 -9.27 -5.73
C PHE A 89 -15.52 -9.00 -4.25
N SER A 90 -16.18 -7.98 -3.73
CA SER A 90 -16.15 -7.65 -2.30
C SER A 90 -17.53 -7.87 -1.68
N ILE A 91 -17.52 -8.33 -0.42
CA ILE A 91 -18.73 -8.46 0.40
C ILE A 91 -18.56 -7.69 1.70
N ARG A 92 -19.67 -7.17 2.24
CA ARG A 92 -19.71 -6.55 3.56
C ARG A 92 -20.74 -7.29 4.41
N ILE A 93 -20.37 -7.63 5.63
CA ILE A 93 -21.29 -8.24 6.60
C ILE A 93 -21.88 -7.18 7.54
N GLU A 94 -22.91 -7.55 8.28
CA GLU A 94 -23.65 -6.63 9.17
C GLU A 94 -22.76 -5.97 10.24
N THR A 95 -21.71 -6.65 10.68
CA THR A 95 -20.72 -6.09 11.63
C THR A 95 -19.89 -4.95 11.04
N GLY A 96 -19.99 -4.68 9.75
CA GLY A 96 -19.24 -3.67 9.03
C GLY A 96 -17.93 -4.18 8.41
N ASP A 97 -17.49 -5.38 8.76
CA ASP A 97 -16.30 -5.98 8.16
C ASP A 97 -16.49 -6.23 6.66
N ARG A 98 -15.45 -5.96 5.89
CA ARG A 98 -15.40 -6.18 4.45
C ARG A 98 -14.47 -7.33 4.12
N PHE A 99 -14.84 -8.13 3.12
CA PHE A 99 -14.06 -9.25 2.64
C PHE A 99 -13.92 -9.17 1.12
N ARG A 100 -12.72 -9.42 0.62
CA ARG A 100 -12.46 -9.65 -0.80
C ARG A 100 -12.56 -11.14 -1.08
N VAL A 101 -13.34 -11.51 -2.06
CA VAL A 101 -13.57 -12.88 -2.49
C VAL A 101 -13.00 -13.07 -3.89
N ASN A 102 -12.13 -14.04 -4.05
CA ASN A 102 -11.74 -14.59 -5.34
C ASN A 102 -12.39 -15.98 -5.45
N LEU A 103 -13.37 -16.11 -6.32
CA LEU A 103 -14.04 -17.38 -6.64
C LEU A 103 -13.46 -17.91 -7.94
N PHE A 104 -13.02 -19.17 -7.97
CA PHE A 104 -12.35 -19.73 -9.13
C PHE A 104 -12.59 -21.23 -9.28
N ARG A 105 -12.47 -21.75 -10.51
CA ARG A 105 -12.52 -23.17 -10.81
C ARG A 105 -11.14 -23.79 -10.85
N ALA A 106 -11.00 -24.95 -10.20
CA ALA A 106 -9.78 -25.77 -10.23
C ALA A 106 -10.16 -27.25 -10.20
N SER A 107 -9.59 -28.05 -11.11
CA SER A 107 -9.86 -29.49 -11.24
C SER A 107 -11.36 -29.83 -11.40
N GLY A 108 -12.11 -28.98 -12.08
CA GLY A 108 -13.55 -29.15 -12.30
C GLY A 108 -14.46 -28.76 -11.14
N HIS A 109 -13.90 -28.30 -10.01
CA HIS A 109 -14.63 -27.87 -8.82
C HIS A 109 -14.46 -26.38 -8.57
N THR A 110 -15.42 -25.79 -7.87
CA THR A 110 -15.37 -24.41 -7.44
C THR A 110 -14.60 -24.28 -6.10
N HIS A 111 -13.72 -23.31 -6.04
CA HIS A 111 -12.91 -22.96 -4.88
C HIS A 111 -13.05 -21.47 -4.58
N ALA A 112 -12.75 -21.06 -3.33
CA ALA A 112 -12.72 -19.66 -3.00
C ALA A 112 -11.53 -19.31 -2.09
N ALA A 113 -10.94 -18.15 -2.34
CA ALA A 113 -10.01 -17.49 -1.45
C ALA A 113 -10.65 -16.17 -0.97
N ILE A 114 -10.83 -16.04 0.33
CA ILE A 114 -11.52 -14.90 0.93
C ILE A 114 -10.55 -14.21 1.87
N ARG A 115 -10.28 -12.93 1.64
CA ARG A 115 -9.41 -12.09 2.46
C ARG A 115 -10.21 -11.06 3.22
N ARG A 116 -9.99 -10.98 4.53
CA ARG A 116 -10.57 -9.93 5.35
C ARG A 116 -9.85 -8.61 5.11
N VAL A 117 -10.59 -7.57 4.75
CA VAL A 117 -10.10 -6.21 4.61
C VAL A 117 -9.96 -5.58 6.00
N GLN A 118 -8.86 -4.90 6.24
CA GLN A 118 -8.57 -4.33 7.56
C GLN A 118 -9.45 -3.12 7.84
N SER A 119 -10.09 -3.10 9.00
CA SER A 119 -10.89 -1.95 9.48
C SER A 119 -10.12 -1.09 10.49
N LYS A 120 -9.09 -1.65 11.15
CA LYS A 120 -8.22 -0.88 12.03
C LYS A 120 -7.20 -0.12 11.19
N ILE A 121 -7.36 1.19 11.10
CA ILE A 121 -6.40 2.07 10.43
C ILE A 121 -5.17 2.22 11.33
N PRO A 122 -3.97 1.88 10.86
CA PRO A 122 -2.74 2.09 11.63
C PRO A 122 -2.40 3.59 11.67
N ASN A 123 -1.69 4.03 12.72
CA ASN A 123 -1.06 5.33 12.74
C ASN A 123 0.43 5.24 12.37
N PHE A 124 1.12 6.38 12.29
CA PHE A 124 2.55 6.42 11.92
C PHE A 124 3.45 5.71 12.94
N GLU A 125 3.10 5.74 14.22
CA GLU A 125 3.85 5.08 15.31
C GLU A 125 3.66 3.56 15.25
N ASP A 126 2.44 3.07 15.04
CA ASP A 126 2.14 1.64 14.86
C ASP A 126 2.94 1.05 13.70
N LEU A 127 3.19 1.85 12.66
CA LEU A 127 3.97 1.46 11.48
C LEU A 127 5.48 1.71 11.62
N HIS A 128 5.93 2.27 12.74
CA HIS A 128 7.33 2.67 12.97
C HIS A 128 7.88 3.59 11.87
N LEU A 129 7.04 4.45 11.30
CA LEU A 129 7.45 5.41 10.28
C LEU A 129 8.15 6.61 10.92
N PRO A 130 9.17 7.17 10.26
CA PRO A 130 9.88 8.33 10.79
C PRO A 130 8.96 9.57 10.82
N PRO A 131 9.20 10.52 11.75
CA PRO A 131 8.34 11.70 11.94
C PRO A 131 8.11 12.54 10.68
N VAL A 132 9.02 12.49 9.72
CA VAL A 132 8.91 13.22 8.44
C VAL A 132 7.66 12.82 7.65
N TYR A 133 7.16 11.59 7.79
CA TYR A 133 5.93 11.14 7.13
C TYR A 133 4.72 11.94 7.63
N GLN A 134 4.57 12.04 8.94
CA GLN A 134 3.51 12.83 9.57
C GLN A 134 3.67 14.31 9.23
N LYS A 135 4.87 14.87 9.42
CA LYS A 135 5.17 16.26 9.13
C LYS A 135 4.83 16.65 7.70
N THR A 136 5.17 15.81 6.71
CA THR A 136 4.83 16.06 5.32
C THR A 136 3.32 16.19 5.11
N ILE A 137 2.53 15.33 5.75
CA ILE A 137 1.07 15.39 5.65
C ILE A 137 0.50 16.58 6.43
N GLU A 138 1.11 16.98 7.55
CA GLU A 138 0.73 18.17 8.31
C GLU A 138 0.93 19.46 7.50
N GLU A 139 1.99 19.55 6.73
CA GLU A 139 2.37 20.73 5.95
C GLU A 139 1.76 20.77 4.54
N ALA A 140 1.52 19.60 3.93
CA ALA A 140 0.96 19.52 2.59
C ALA A 140 -0.55 19.80 2.59
N HIS A 141 -0.95 20.90 1.97
CA HIS A 141 -2.36 21.21 1.70
C HIS A 141 -2.77 20.87 0.27
N GLU A 142 -1.82 20.87 -0.63
CA GLU A 142 -1.94 20.55 -2.07
C GLU A 142 -0.65 19.92 -2.56
N GLY A 143 -0.68 19.35 -3.75
CA GLY A 143 0.46 18.75 -4.42
C GLY A 143 0.48 17.23 -4.31
N LEU A 144 1.50 16.62 -4.89
CA LEU A 144 1.64 15.17 -5.06
C LEU A 144 2.60 14.58 -4.02
N VAL A 145 2.14 13.62 -3.24
CA VAL A 145 2.97 12.80 -2.34
C VAL A 145 2.96 11.36 -2.85
N LEU A 146 4.13 10.82 -3.12
CA LEU A 146 4.31 9.48 -3.65
C LEU A 146 4.90 8.54 -2.61
N VAL A 147 4.25 7.40 -2.39
CA VAL A 147 4.78 6.29 -1.60
C VAL A 147 5.21 5.18 -2.53
N SER A 148 6.49 4.82 -2.51
CA SER A 148 7.08 3.84 -3.43
C SER A 148 7.70 2.66 -2.70
N GLY A 149 7.91 1.55 -3.41
CA GLY A 149 8.50 0.34 -2.88
C GLY A 149 7.93 -0.92 -3.53
N VAL A 150 8.62 -2.04 -3.40
CA VAL A 150 8.19 -3.33 -3.94
C VAL A 150 6.86 -3.79 -3.32
N THR A 151 6.22 -4.78 -3.94
CA THR A 151 5.02 -5.41 -3.38
C THR A 151 5.29 -5.94 -1.96
N GLY A 152 4.37 -5.67 -1.03
CA GLY A 152 4.53 -6.06 0.37
C GLY A 152 5.44 -5.15 1.20
N SER A 153 5.90 -4.01 0.69
CA SER A 153 6.71 -3.03 1.44
C SER A 153 5.90 -2.16 2.42
N GLY A 154 4.56 -2.29 2.45
CA GLY A 154 3.69 -1.56 3.39
C GLY A 154 3.12 -0.25 2.85
N LYS A 155 3.17 0.01 1.52
CA LYS A 155 2.66 1.25 0.90
C LYS A 155 1.21 1.56 1.27
N SER A 156 0.31 0.59 1.12
CA SER A 156 -1.11 0.77 1.45
C SER A 156 -1.33 1.09 2.92
N SER A 157 -0.57 0.46 3.83
CA SER A 157 -0.63 0.77 5.27
C SER A 157 -0.16 2.20 5.56
N THR A 158 0.89 2.65 4.86
CA THR A 158 1.40 4.03 4.96
C THR A 158 0.38 5.03 4.45
N LEU A 159 -0.22 4.80 3.27
CA LEU A 159 -1.30 5.65 2.76
C LEU A 159 -2.51 5.64 3.69
N ALA A 160 -2.84 4.49 4.29
CA ALA A 160 -3.91 4.39 5.28
C ALA A 160 -3.61 5.24 6.52
N ALA A 161 -2.36 5.24 7.02
CA ALA A 161 -1.95 6.09 8.14
C ALA A 161 -2.03 7.58 7.78
N MET A 162 -1.57 7.97 6.58
CA MET A 162 -1.67 9.34 6.08
C MET A 162 -3.13 9.81 6.00
N LEU A 163 -3.98 8.99 5.38
CA LEU A 163 -5.40 9.31 5.24
C LEU A 163 -6.13 9.28 6.59
N GLY A 164 -5.76 8.35 7.49
CA GLY A 164 -6.25 8.30 8.85
C GLY A 164 -5.95 9.58 9.62
N TYR A 165 -4.73 10.09 9.50
CA TYR A 165 -4.31 11.36 10.08
C TYR A 165 -5.14 12.54 9.52
N ILE A 166 -5.29 12.63 8.20
CA ILE A 166 -6.13 13.67 7.54
C ILE A 166 -7.56 13.60 8.07
N ASN A 167 -8.15 12.41 8.13
CA ASN A 167 -9.52 12.19 8.61
C ASN A 167 -9.73 12.62 10.08
N GLU A 168 -8.70 12.54 10.90
CA GLU A 168 -8.76 12.94 12.31
C GLU A 168 -8.58 14.45 12.51
N HIS A 169 -7.77 15.10 11.66
CA HIS A 169 -7.30 16.46 11.92
C HIS A 169 -7.88 17.51 10.98
N ARG A 170 -8.32 17.15 9.77
CA ARG A 170 -8.78 18.09 8.74
C ARG A 170 -10.24 17.85 8.34
N ALA A 171 -10.96 18.92 8.04
CA ALA A 171 -12.28 18.84 7.43
C ALA A 171 -12.11 18.92 5.90
N MET A 172 -12.11 17.76 5.23
CA MET A 172 -11.85 17.62 3.79
C MET A 172 -12.83 16.63 3.16
N HIS A 173 -13.12 16.80 1.88
CA HIS A 173 -13.69 15.73 1.06
C HIS A 173 -12.57 14.91 0.44
N VAL A 174 -12.48 13.65 0.84
CA VAL A 174 -11.48 12.70 0.38
C VAL A 174 -12.12 11.70 -0.56
N ILE A 175 -11.53 11.52 -1.74
CA ILE A 175 -11.94 10.47 -2.68
C ILE A 175 -10.77 9.52 -2.86
N THR A 176 -11.03 8.22 -2.69
CA THR A 176 -10.02 7.20 -3.00
C THR A 176 -10.44 6.41 -4.24
N ILE A 177 -9.45 6.01 -5.05
CA ILE A 177 -9.61 5.10 -6.19
C ILE A 177 -8.60 3.97 -5.98
N GLU A 178 -9.09 2.76 -5.74
CA GLU A 178 -8.29 1.63 -5.29
C GLU A 178 -8.59 0.35 -6.07
N ASP A 179 -7.62 -0.54 -6.20
CA ASP A 179 -7.76 -1.84 -6.88
C ASP A 179 -7.05 -2.97 -6.10
N PRO A 180 -7.75 -3.56 -5.13
CA PRO A 180 -9.00 -3.18 -4.49
C PRO A 180 -8.80 -2.27 -3.25
N ILE A 181 -9.90 -1.92 -2.56
CA ILE A 181 -9.85 -1.26 -1.26
C ILE A 181 -9.21 -2.19 -0.22
N GLU A 182 -8.10 -1.76 0.39
CA GLU A 182 -7.39 -2.54 1.44
C GLU A 182 -7.75 -2.14 2.87
N TYR A 183 -8.18 -0.88 3.08
CA TYR A 183 -8.60 -0.35 4.38
C TYR A 183 -9.95 0.36 4.24
N VAL A 184 -10.86 0.12 5.17
CA VAL A 184 -12.14 0.83 5.21
C VAL A 184 -12.10 1.94 6.25
N PHE A 185 -12.35 3.16 5.82
CA PHE A 185 -12.34 4.33 6.69
C PHE A 185 -13.74 4.61 7.23
N THR A 186 -13.81 4.88 8.54
CA THR A 186 -14.98 5.49 9.15
C THR A 186 -14.78 6.99 9.13
N PRO A 187 -15.69 7.79 8.53
CA PRO A 187 -15.60 9.24 8.53
C PRO A 187 -15.52 9.82 9.94
N LYS A 188 -14.61 10.77 10.18
CA LYS A 188 -14.45 11.53 11.41
C LYS A 188 -14.68 13.03 11.13
N LYS A 189 -13.63 13.74 10.73
CA LYS A 189 -13.75 15.13 10.26
C LYS A 189 -13.94 15.24 8.76
N CYS A 190 -13.49 14.21 8.01
CA CYS A 190 -13.62 14.16 6.56
C CYS A 190 -14.92 13.51 6.09
N ILE A 191 -15.36 13.88 4.90
CA ILE A 191 -16.24 13.05 4.07
C ILE A 191 -15.31 12.16 3.26
N ILE A 192 -15.49 10.82 3.31
CA ILE A 192 -14.61 9.88 2.60
C ILE A 192 -15.44 9.03 1.65
N SER A 193 -15.14 9.13 0.36
CA SER A 193 -15.76 8.37 -0.72
C SER A 193 -14.73 7.40 -1.31
N GLN A 194 -14.78 6.13 -0.90
CA GLN A 194 -13.89 5.08 -1.42
C GLN A 194 -14.50 4.41 -2.64
N ARG A 195 -13.76 4.37 -3.74
CA ARG A 195 -14.19 3.79 -5.01
C ARG A 195 -13.26 2.65 -5.42
N GLU A 196 -13.83 1.48 -5.64
CA GLU A 196 -13.09 0.29 -6.06
C GLU A 196 -13.17 0.10 -7.57
N VAL A 197 -12.03 -0.14 -8.20
CA VAL A 197 -11.95 -0.49 -9.64
C VAL A 197 -12.69 -1.82 -9.86
N ASN A 198 -13.35 -1.94 -10.99
CA ASN A 198 -14.24 -3.05 -11.38
C ASN A 198 -15.51 -3.22 -10.53
N LEU A 199 -15.74 -2.42 -9.50
CA LEU A 199 -16.96 -2.41 -8.71
C LEU A 199 -17.71 -1.08 -8.84
N ASP A 200 -17.06 0.02 -8.48
CA ASP A 200 -17.63 1.37 -8.48
C ASP A 200 -17.23 2.17 -9.72
N VAL A 201 -16.10 1.83 -10.31
CA VAL A 201 -15.51 2.47 -11.50
C VAL A 201 -14.88 1.43 -12.41
N LEU A 202 -14.83 1.73 -13.70
CA LEU A 202 -14.29 0.83 -14.70
C LEU A 202 -12.78 0.65 -14.56
N ASP A 203 -12.05 1.77 -14.48
CA ASP A 203 -10.60 1.84 -14.42
C ASP A 203 -10.13 3.15 -13.77
N PHE A 204 -8.85 3.26 -13.48
CA PHE A 204 -8.24 4.46 -12.90
C PHE A 204 -8.39 5.70 -13.80
N PRO A 205 -8.07 5.66 -15.12
CA PRO A 205 -8.20 6.82 -15.99
C PRO A 205 -9.63 7.37 -16.05
N THR A 206 -10.63 6.49 -16.17
CA THR A 206 -12.04 6.90 -16.19
C THR A 206 -12.47 7.52 -14.87
N ALA A 207 -12.07 6.93 -13.75
CA ALA A 207 -12.37 7.47 -12.43
C ALA A 207 -11.78 8.87 -12.24
N LEU A 208 -10.49 9.06 -12.61
CA LEU A 208 -9.77 10.33 -12.43
C LEU A 208 -10.32 11.45 -13.31
N ARG A 209 -10.77 11.17 -14.53
CA ARG A 209 -11.46 12.17 -15.38
C ARG A 209 -12.70 12.78 -14.72
N HIS A 210 -13.34 12.03 -13.82
CA HIS A 210 -14.53 12.48 -13.12
C HIS A 210 -14.27 13.03 -11.73
N VAL A 211 -13.19 12.57 -11.05
CA VAL A 211 -12.94 12.89 -9.65
C VAL A 211 -12.83 14.38 -9.37
N VAL A 212 -12.13 15.13 -10.23
CA VAL A 212 -11.95 16.59 -10.10
C VAL A 212 -13.25 17.39 -10.16
N ARG A 213 -14.36 16.77 -10.64
CA ARG A 213 -15.70 17.38 -10.68
C ARG A 213 -16.56 17.00 -9.47
N GLN A 214 -16.01 16.23 -8.55
CA GLN A 214 -16.69 15.75 -7.35
C GLN A 214 -16.34 16.56 -6.12
N ASP A 215 -15.71 17.74 -6.32
CA ASP A 215 -15.28 18.66 -5.28
C ASP A 215 -14.38 18.01 -4.21
N PRO A 216 -13.30 17.29 -4.60
CA PRO A 216 -12.38 16.71 -3.65
C PRO A 216 -11.34 17.72 -3.18
N ASP A 217 -10.97 17.67 -1.90
CA ASP A 217 -9.78 18.34 -1.37
C ASP A 217 -8.56 17.42 -1.42
N CYS A 218 -8.78 16.10 -1.24
CA CYS A 218 -7.75 15.08 -1.25
C CYS A 218 -8.15 13.89 -2.12
N ILE A 219 -7.22 13.42 -2.95
CA ILE A 219 -7.42 12.28 -3.84
C ILE A 219 -6.36 11.22 -3.51
N LEU A 220 -6.77 10.00 -3.20
CA LEU A 220 -5.86 8.87 -3.07
C LEU A 220 -6.00 7.98 -4.29
N ILE A 221 -4.87 7.71 -4.96
CA ILE A 221 -4.77 6.82 -6.13
C ILE A 221 -3.97 5.60 -5.70
N GLY A 222 -4.63 4.46 -5.64
CA GLY A 222 -4.03 3.22 -5.14
C GLY A 222 -2.72 2.86 -5.84
N GLU A 223 -2.65 3.03 -7.17
CA GLU A 223 -1.45 2.82 -7.96
C GLU A 223 -1.43 3.64 -9.25
N LEU A 224 -0.25 4.21 -9.56
CA LEU A 224 0.04 4.94 -10.80
C LEU A 224 0.75 3.99 -11.77
N ARG A 225 0.01 3.43 -12.74
CA ARG A 225 0.51 2.38 -13.64
C ARG A 225 0.71 2.81 -15.08
N ASP A 226 0.12 3.92 -15.47
CA ASP A 226 0.08 4.38 -16.86
C ASP A 226 0.15 5.90 -16.98
N ARG A 227 0.40 6.35 -18.20
CA ARG A 227 0.53 7.76 -18.54
C ARG A 227 -0.72 8.58 -18.19
N GLU A 228 -1.92 8.05 -18.49
CA GLU A 228 -3.18 8.80 -18.31
C GLU A 228 -3.46 9.03 -16.83
N THR A 229 -3.29 7.98 -16.00
CA THR A 229 -3.44 8.05 -14.54
C THR A 229 -2.45 9.03 -13.94
N LEU A 230 -1.18 8.98 -14.35
CA LEU A 230 -0.15 9.84 -13.81
C LEU A 230 -0.33 11.31 -14.24
N MET A 231 -0.69 11.57 -15.50
CA MET A 231 -1.00 12.91 -15.98
C MET A 231 -2.18 13.52 -15.20
N ALA A 232 -3.24 12.76 -14.97
CA ALA A 232 -4.38 13.23 -14.20
C ALA A 232 -4.02 13.51 -12.73
N ALA A 233 -3.13 12.71 -12.12
CA ALA A 233 -2.61 12.94 -10.76
C ALA A 233 -1.81 14.24 -10.68
N ILE A 234 -0.92 14.50 -11.65
CA ILE A 234 -0.12 15.73 -11.73
C ILE A 234 -1.05 16.94 -11.90
N GLN A 235 -2.00 16.89 -12.85
CA GLN A 235 -2.95 17.99 -13.09
C GLN A 235 -3.83 18.29 -11.86
N ALA A 236 -4.31 17.27 -11.16
CA ALA A 236 -5.04 17.46 -9.92
C ALA A 236 -4.16 18.16 -8.86
N ALA A 237 -2.90 17.73 -8.71
CA ALA A 237 -1.96 18.33 -7.78
C ALA A 237 -1.61 19.79 -8.11
N GLU A 238 -1.52 20.14 -9.41
CA GLU A 238 -1.28 21.51 -9.87
C GLU A 238 -2.51 22.43 -9.68
N THR A 239 -3.71 21.85 -9.60
CA THR A 239 -4.96 22.60 -9.46
C THR A 239 -5.44 22.68 -8.01
N GLY A 240 -4.55 22.49 -7.03
CA GLY A 240 -4.82 22.74 -5.60
C GLY A 240 -5.30 21.52 -4.81
N HIS A 241 -5.30 20.32 -5.38
CA HIS A 241 -5.68 19.12 -4.65
C HIS A 241 -4.46 18.46 -3.98
N LEU A 242 -4.64 17.90 -2.80
CA LEU A 242 -3.66 16.98 -2.22
C LEU A 242 -3.82 15.60 -2.84
N VAL A 243 -2.80 15.14 -3.56
CA VAL A 243 -2.83 13.84 -4.23
C VAL A 243 -1.85 12.88 -3.57
N LEU A 244 -2.35 11.75 -3.11
CA LEU A 244 -1.57 10.64 -2.56
C LEU A 244 -1.55 9.50 -3.56
N GLY A 245 -0.38 8.97 -3.91
CA GLY A 245 -0.28 7.90 -4.88
C GLY A 245 0.82 6.89 -4.60
N THR A 246 0.78 5.71 -5.25
CA THR A 246 1.85 4.73 -5.15
C THR A 246 2.51 4.40 -6.48
N LEU A 247 3.81 4.04 -6.37
CA LEU A 247 4.62 3.49 -7.44
C LEU A 247 5.41 2.25 -6.96
N HIS A 248 5.91 1.46 -7.89
CA HIS A 248 6.71 0.25 -7.60
C HIS A 248 8.17 0.44 -7.99
N CYS A 249 8.92 1.25 -7.23
CA CYS A 249 10.34 1.48 -7.45
C CYS A 249 11.14 1.26 -6.17
N SER A 250 12.44 1.07 -6.29
CA SER A 250 13.32 0.66 -5.20
C SER A 250 13.98 1.81 -4.46
N ASP A 251 14.01 3.03 -5.03
CA ASP A 251 14.57 4.26 -4.47
C ASP A 251 13.90 5.51 -5.06
N ALA A 252 14.22 6.68 -4.54
CA ALA A 252 13.58 7.94 -4.93
C ALA A 252 14.00 8.38 -6.33
N GLN A 253 15.26 8.20 -6.71
CA GLN A 253 15.75 8.53 -8.05
C GLN A 253 15.06 7.67 -9.12
N GLN A 254 14.99 6.35 -8.90
CA GLN A 254 14.28 5.45 -9.80
C GLN A 254 12.78 5.76 -9.85
N THR A 255 12.17 6.18 -8.74
CA THR A 255 10.76 6.59 -8.73
C THR A 255 10.56 7.79 -9.66
N PHE A 256 11.44 8.78 -9.60
CA PHE A 256 11.37 9.95 -10.48
C PHE A 256 11.61 9.57 -11.94
N SER A 257 12.65 8.79 -12.24
CA SER A 257 12.94 8.31 -13.60
C SER A 257 11.77 7.49 -14.16
N ARG A 258 11.14 6.64 -13.33
CA ARG A 258 9.98 5.85 -13.73
C ARG A 258 8.77 6.70 -14.11
N ILE A 259 8.58 7.84 -13.45
CA ILE A 259 7.54 8.80 -13.83
C ILE A 259 7.79 9.28 -15.27
N LEU A 260 9.01 9.66 -15.61
CA LEU A 260 9.35 10.14 -16.95
C LEU A 260 9.17 9.04 -18.02
N GLU A 261 9.46 7.78 -17.70
CA GLU A 261 9.29 6.66 -18.63
C GLU A 261 7.84 6.44 -19.10
N PHE A 262 6.83 6.93 -18.37
CA PHE A 262 5.44 6.87 -18.81
C PHE A 262 5.14 7.86 -19.95
N PHE A 263 6.02 8.82 -20.20
CA PHE A 263 5.83 9.87 -21.19
C PHE A 263 6.85 9.78 -22.33
N PRO A 264 6.46 10.18 -23.54
CA PRO A 264 7.42 10.26 -24.63
C PRO A 264 8.48 11.36 -24.36
N PRO A 265 9.70 11.25 -24.91
CA PRO A 265 10.80 12.17 -24.62
C PRO A 265 10.52 13.65 -24.89
N ASP A 266 9.69 13.95 -25.85
CA ASP A 266 9.29 15.34 -26.21
C ASP A 266 8.37 15.98 -25.14
N GLU A 267 7.74 15.19 -24.27
CA GLU A 267 6.95 15.68 -23.14
C GLU A 267 7.79 15.81 -21.84
N HIS A 268 9.00 15.27 -21.75
CA HIS A 268 9.78 15.23 -20.51
C HIS A 268 10.02 16.60 -19.90
N SER A 269 10.34 17.61 -20.69
CA SER A 269 10.55 18.98 -20.20
C SER A 269 9.27 19.55 -19.53
N PHE A 270 8.11 19.32 -20.13
CA PHE A 270 6.83 19.72 -19.56
C PHE A 270 6.56 18.97 -18.25
N ILE A 271 6.74 17.65 -18.22
CA ILE A 271 6.51 16.83 -17.02
C ILE A 271 7.46 17.22 -15.88
N ARG A 272 8.74 17.49 -16.18
CA ARG A 272 9.70 18.00 -15.19
C ARG A 272 9.25 19.33 -14.59
N SER A 273 8.80 20.24 -15.42
CA SER A 273 8.27 21.53 -14.98
C SER A 273 7.05 21.33 -14.07
N SER A 274 6.09 20.52 -14.47
CA SER A 274 4.88 20.21 -13.68
C SER A 274 5.22 19.55 -12.34
N LEU A 275 6.10 18.54 -12.33
CA LEU A 275 6.55 17.87 -11.10
C LEU A 275 7.32 18.82 -10.19
N SER A 276 8.17 19.69 -10.73
CA SER A 276 8.91 20.67 -9.93
C SER A 276 8.01 21.61 -9.14
N ASN A 277 6.77 21.81 -9.60
CA ASN A 277 5.78 22.67 -8.93
C ASN A 277 4.82 21.87 -8.01
N SER A 278 4.40 20.69 -8.46
CA SER A 278 3.36 19.92 -7.81
C SER A 278 3.87 18.84 -6.86
N LEU A 279 5.04 18.23 -7.08
CA LEU A 279 5.58 17.20 -6.21
C LEU A 279 5.95 17.78 -4.83
N ARG A 280 5.59 17.08 -3.76
CA ARG A 280 5.93 17.42 -2.36
C ARG A 280 6.94 16.46 -1.78
N ALA A 281 6.74 15.15 -1.99
CA ALA A 281 7.65 14.14 -1.47
C ALA A 281 7.61 12.85 -2.31
N ILE A 282 8.73 12.13 -2.32
CA ILE A 282 8.83 10.72 -2.70
C ILE A 282 9.32 9.96 -1.46
N MET A 283 8.50 9.02 -0.98
CA MET A 283 8.75 8.23 0.21
C MET A 283 8.86 6.76 -0.16
N VAL A 284 10.08 6.23 -0.15
CA VAL A 284 10.33 4.85 -0.55
C VAL A 284 10.56 3.98 0.67
N GLN A 285 10.03 2.76 0.65
CA GLN A 285 10.08 1.88 1.81
C GLN A 285 10.31 0.41 1.46
N ARG A 286 10.98 -0.29 2.39
CA ARG A 286 11.21 -1.73 2.39
C ARG A 286 10.90 -2.27 3.77
N LEU A 287 10.16 -3.36 3.88
CA LEU A 287 9.94 -4.03 5.18
C LEU A 287 11.09 -5.00 5.46
N ILE A 288 11.80 -4.74 6.54
CA ILE A 288 12.95 -5.52 6.98
C ILE A 288 12.51 -6.46 8.12
N PRO A 289 12.88 -7.75 8.09
CA PRO A 289 12.63 -8.65 9.21
C PRO A 289 13.28 -8.13 10.49
N GLY A 290 12.54 -8.13 11.60
CA GLY A 290 13.04 -7.72 12.90
C GLY A 290 13.66 -8.87 13.69
N ILE A 291 14.33 -8.55 14.81
CA ILE A 291 14.92 -9.53 15.73
C ILE A 291 13.82 -10.39 16.38
N ALA A 292 12.72 -9.77 16.78
CA ALA A 292 11.59 -10.52 17.34
C ALA A 292 10.88 -11.34 16.25
N PRO A 293 10.57 -12.63 16.49
CA PRO A 293 9.91 -13.47 15.51
C PRO A 293 8.63 -12.84 14.95
N GLY A 294 8.52 -12.75 13.62
CA GLY A 294 7.36 -12.18 12.93
C GLY A 294 7.28 -10.66 12.90
N SER A 295 8.17 -9.94 13.61
CA SER A 295 8.24 -8.48 13.52
C SER A 295 8.88 -8.02 12.19
N ARG A 296 8.44 -6.85 11.71
CA ARG A 296 8.98 -6.21 10.52
C ARG A 296 9.03 -4.70 10.73
N TYR A 297 10.11 -4.08 10.28
CA TYR A 297 10.32 -2.65 10.43
C TYR A 297 10.58 -2.01 9.07
N PRO A 298 10.02 -0.82 8.78
CA PRO A 298 10.26 -0.13 7.53
C PRO A 298 11.65 0.52 7.53
N ALA A 299 12.51 0.10 6.62
CA ALA A 299 13.61 0.94 6.18
C ALA A 299 13.07 1.92 5.13
N THR A 300 13.43 3.20 5.25
CA THR A 300 12.83 4.26 4.44
C THR A 300 13.89 5.14 3.78
N GLU A 301 13.58 5.60 2.57
CA GLU A 301 14.25 6.68 1.89
C GLU A 301 13.24 7.79 1.60
N VAL A 302 13.59 9.04 1.89
CA VAL A 302 12.67 10.18 1.75
C VAL A 302 13.37 11.31 1.02
N LEU A 303 12.80 11.68 -0.12
CA LEU A 303 13.11 12.89 -0.87
C LEU A 303 11.97 13.90 -0.63
N LEU A 304 12.31 15.08 -0.13
CA LEU A 304 11.38 16.20 -0.01
C LEU A 304 11.65 17.22 -1.12
N MET A 305 10.59 17.84 -1.62
CA MET A 305 10.76 18.91 -2.61
C MET A 305 11.24 20.19 -1.91
N ASN A 306 12.42 20.64 -2.28
CA ASN A 306 12.98 21.93 -1.90
C ASN A 306 13.55 22.64 -3.14
N SER A 307 14.12 23.84 -2.98
CA SER A 307 14.65 24.63 -4.09
C SER A 307 15.78 23.92 -4.84
N VAL A 308 16.61 23.14 -4.12
CA VAL A 308 17.73 22.40 -4.73
C VAL A 308 17.21 21.24 -5.58
N VAL A 309 16.29 20.44 -5.05
CA VAL A 309 15.67 19.32 -5.79
C VAL A 309 14.93 19.85 -7.02
N LYS A 310 14.20 20.96 -6.85
CA LYS A 310 13.48 21.61 -7.96
C LYS A 310 14.43 22.04 -9.09
N ASP A 311 15.54 22.67 -8.73
CA ASP A 311 16.57 23.11 -9.68
C ASP A 311 17.16 21.92 -10.45
N LYS A 312 17.52 20.84 -9.77
CA LYS A 312 18.06 19.63 -10.39
C LYS A 312 17.08 18.94 -11.33
N ILE A 313 15.81 18.87 -10.97
CA ILE A 313 14.76 18.34 -11.84
C ILE A 313 14.65 19.14 -13.14
N LEU A 314 14.68 20.48 -13.04
CA LEU A 314 14.55 21.36 -14.19
C LEU A 314 15.77 21.30 -15.12
N HIS A 315 16.97 21.06 -14.57
CA HIS A 315 18.22 20.96 -15.34
C HIS A 315 18.58 19.53 -15.78
N GLU A 316 17.68 18.54 -15.54
CA GLU A 316 17.88 17.12 -15.90
C GLU A 316 19.07 16.46 -15.18
N GLU A 317 19.37 16.96 -13.98
CA GLU A 317 20.46 16.47 -13.12
C GLU A 317 19.96 15.52 -12.03
N ASP A 318 19.11 14.54 -12.42
CA ASP A 318 18.44 13.60 -11.51
C ASP A 318 19.43 12.67 -10.77
N GLU A 319 20.63 12.48 -11.34
CA GLU A 319 21.71 11.69 -10.75
C GLU A 319 22.23 12.26 -9.43
N ASP A 320 22.00 13.55 -9.18
CA ASP A 320 22.38 14.23 -7.95
C ASP A 320 21.40 13.96 -6.78
N MET A 321 20.22 13.42 -7.01
CA MET A 321 19.20 13.19 -5.97
C MET A 321 19.70 12.41 -4.76
N PRO A 322 20.48 11.31 -4.90
CA PRO A 322 21.02 10.60 -3.74
C PRO A 322 21.95 11.43 -2.86
N ALA A 323 22.72 12.34 -3.48
CA ALA A 323 23.61 13.25 -2.78
C ALA A 323 22.81 14.32 -2.01
N ILE A 324 21.76 14.87 -2.64
CA ILE A 324 20.87 15.85 -2.02
C ILE A 324 20.13 15.26 -0.81
N ILE A 325 19.57 14.04 -0.95
CA ILE A 325 18.91 13.33 0.16
C ILE A 325 19.86 13.23 1.37
N GLN A 326 21.12 12.94 1.13
CA GLN A 326 22.13 12.86 2.21
C GLN A 326 22.43 14.22 2.83
N GLN A 327 22.54 15.28 2.03
CA GLN A 327 22.90 16.63 2.48
C GLN A 327 21.77 17.31 3.27
N CYS A 328 20.52 17.12 2.82
CA CYS A 328 19.33 17.74 3.40
C CYS A 328 18.70 16.89 4.53
N SER A 329 19.53 16.13 5.24
CA SER A 329 19.06 15.26 6.33
C SER A 329 18.47 16.05 7.51
N GLU A 330 18.86 17.29 7.72
CA GLU A 330 18.30 18.19 8.74
C GLU A 330 16.88 18.66 8.39
N GLU A 331 16.53 18.66 7.11
CA GLU A 331 15.18 18.96 6.62
C GLU A 331 14.23 17.76 6.75
N GLY A 332 14.74 16.58 7.13
CA GLY A 332 14.00 15.32 7.26
C GLY A 332 14.22 14.34 6.11
N MET A 333 15.01 14.70 5.09
CA MET A 333 15.41 13.74 4.07
C MET A 333 16.27 12.64 4.66
N ARG A 334 16.14 11.44 4.15
CA ARG A 334 16.93 10.29 4.61
C ARG A 334 17.11 9.24 3.53
N ASN A 335 18.23 8.56 3.52
CA ASN A 335 18.49 7.44 2.64
C ASN A 335 18.36 6.09 3.37
N PHE A 336 18.32 5.00 2.61
CA PHE A 336 18.21 3.65 3.19
C PHE A 336 19.37 3.28 4.11
N THR A 337 20.60 3.72 3.82
CA THR A 337 21.77 3.41 4.66
C THR A 337 21.59 3.96 6.07
N ARG A 338 21.21 5.23 6.19
CA ARG A 338 20.91 5.87 7.47
C ARG A 338 19.72 5.17 8.18
N SER A 339 18.67 4.87 7.44
CA SER A 339 17.50 4.17 7.98
C SER A 339 17.86 2.80 8.56
N LEU A 340 18.67 2.00 7.85
CA LEU A 340 19.16 0.71 8.32
C LEU A 340 20.09 0.87 9.53
N CYS A 341 20.97 1.88 9.53
CA CYS A 341 21.84 2.17 10.66
C CYS A 341 21.04 2.47 11.94
N GLU A 342 20.02 3.32 11.85
CA GLU A 342 19.12 3.63 12.97
C GLU A 342 18.36 2.39 13.48
N LEU A 343 17.88 1.53 12.58
CA LEU A 343 17.20 0.28 12.96
C LEU A 343 18.12 -0.70 13.68
N VAL A 344 19.41 -0.77 13.31
CA VAL A 344 20.42 -1.57 14.04
C VAL A 344 20.74 -0.94 15.40
N GLN A 345 20.96 0.38 15.45
CA GLN A 345 21.29 1.10 16.70
C GLN A 345 20.14 1.04 17.72
N THR A 346 18.89 0.96 17.26
CA THR A 346 17.71 0.83 18.13
C THR A 346 17.31 -0.63 18.38
N GLU A 347 18.19 -1.59 18.03
CA GLU A 347 17.99 -3.03 18.24
C GLU A 347 16.68 -3.57 17.64
N LYS A 348 16.19 -2.98 16.58
CA LYS A 348 15.01 -3.44 15.85
C LYS A 348 15.35 -4.57 14.87
N ILE A 349 16.49 -4.45 14.20
CA ILE A 349 17.03 -5.46 13.28
C ILE A 349 18.48 -5.80 13.67
N ASP A 350 18.91 -6.99 13.35
CA ASP A 350 20.31 -7.36 13.54
C ASP A 350 21.20 -6.84 12.38
N ARG A 351 22.51 -6.79 12.66
CA ARG A 351 23.50 -6.26 11.71
C ARG A 351 23.59 -7.07 10.41
N HIS A 352 23.42 -8.39 10.49
CA HIS A 352 23.50 -9.27 9.32
C HIS A 352 22.33 -8.97 8.38
N THR A 353 21.13 -8.96 8.93
CA THR A 353 19.91 -8.56 8.20
C THR A 353 20.05 -7.18 7.56
N ALA A 354 20.59 -6.18 8.30
CA ALA A 354 20.81 -4.84 7.73
C ALA A 354 21.75 -4.87 6.51
N LEU A 355 22.83 -5.66 6.56
CA LEU A 355 23.79 -5.79 5.46
C LEU A 355 23.20 -6.51 4.23
N ASP A 356 22.26 -7.42 4.43
CA ASP A 356 21.59 -8.12 3.32
C ASP A 356 20.62 -7.20 2.55
N TYR A 357 20.04 -6.23 3.24
CA TYR A 357 19.12 -5.26 2.65
C TYR A 357 19.77 -3.92 2.26
N ALA A 358 21.06 -3.75 2.55
CA ALA A 358 21.78 -2.50 2.29
C ALA A 358 22.00 -2.30 0.77
N PRO A 359 21.69 -1.11 0.23
CA PRO A 359 22.05 -0.76 -1.15
C PRO A 359 23.56 -0.81 -1.39
N ASN A 360 24.34 -0.41 -0.36
CA ASN A 360 25.81 -0.48 -0.36
C ASN A 360 26.28 -0.95 1.02
N ARG A 361 26.80 -2.19 1.07
CA ARG A 361 27.27 -2.83 2.30
C ARG A 361 28.44 -2.11 2.95
N ASP A 362 29.42 -1.68 2.16
CA ASP A 362 30.63 -1.03 2.68
C ASP A 362 30.30 0.32 3.32
N ARG A 363 29.39 1.07 2.70
CA ARG A 363 28.88 2.32 3.23
C ARG A 363 28.14 2.11 4.54
N LEU A 364 27.26 1.11 4.64
CA LEU A 364 26.57 0.79 5.89
C LEU A 364 27.56 0.39 7.00
N ILE A 365 28.57 -0.41 6.66
CA ILE A 365 29.64 -0.79 7.63
C ILE A 365 30.39 0.44 8.14
N ALA A 366 30.73 1.38 7.27
CA ALA A 366 31.41 2.62 7.66
C ALA A 366 30.52 3.48 8.58
N GLU A 367 29.24 3.64 8.23
CA GLU A 367 28.29 4.43 9.01
C GLU A 367 28.01 3.80 10.39
N LEU A 368 27.86 2.47 10.47
CA LEU A 368 27.76 1.73 11.75
C LEU A 368 29.00 1.86 12.64
N LYS A 369 30.18 2.11 12.06
CA LYS A 369 31.43 2.39 12.80
C LYS A 369 31.62 3.87 13.14
N GLY A 370 30.69 4.76 12.75
CA GLY A 370 30.80 6.20 12.91
C GLY A 370 31.85 6.86 12.00
N ILE A 371 32.27 6.17 10.93
CA ILE A 371 33.24 6.68 9.96
C ILE A 371 32.49 7.49 8.90
N LYS A 372 32.77 8.81 8.83
CA LYS A 372 32.28 9.66 7.73
C LYS A 372 32.99 9.27 6.43
N THR A 373 32.24 8.92 5.40
CA THR A 373 32.80 8.54 4.09
C THR A 373 33.21 9.78 3.29
N ALA A 374 34.20 9.62 2.37
CA ALA A 374 34.77 10.73 1.58
C ALA A 374 33.72 11.50 0.72
N THR A 375 32.57 10.92 0.46
CA THR A 375 31.43 11.59 -0.18
C THR A 375 30.91 12.77 0.67
N ASP A 376 31.01 12.67 2.01
CA ASP A 376 30.65 13.76 2.93
C ASP A 376 31.62 14.95 2.82
N SER A 377 32.88 14.71 2.40
CA SER A 377 33.93 15.74 2.29
C SER A 377 33.91 16.47 0.93
N LEU A 378 33.47 15.81 -0.15
CA LEU A 378 33.29 16.43 -1.46
C LEU A 378 32.10 17.41 -1.47
N VAL A 379 31.08 17.07 -0.73
CA VAL A 379 29.85 17.85 -0.55
C VAL A 379 30.09 19.11 0.28
N GLY A 380 31.00 19.07 1.24
CA GLY A 380 31.42 20.27 2.01
C GLY A 380 32.14 21.32 1.15
N ARG A 381 32.68 20.93 -0.01
CA ARG A 381 33.35 21.86 -0.94
C ARG A 381 32.37 22.62 -1.84
N LEU A 382 31.17 22.07 -2.07
CA LEU A 382 30.12 22.73 -2.88
C LEU A 382 29.35 23.81 -2.09
N ARG A 383 29.44 23.81 -0.74
CA ARG A 383 28.89 24.89 0.11
C ARG A 383 29.77 26.14 0.24
N GLY A 384 30.95 26.14 -0.36
CA GLY A 384 31.96 27.19 -0.23
C GLY A 384 32.31 27.94 -1.53
N SER A 385 31.48 27.79 -2.57
CA SER A 385 31.64 28.55 -3.81
C SER A 385 30.40 29.36 -4.14
#